data_6b4d80c7e001491ce77ee2d9f6d57b0d
#
_entry.id   6b4d80c7e001491ce77ee2d9f6d57b0d
#
_cell.length_a   1.000
_cell.length_b   1.000
_cell.length_c   1.000
_cell.angle_alpha   90.00
_cell.angle_beta   90.00
_cell.angle_gamma   90.00
#
_symmetry.space_group_name_H-M   'P 1'
#
loop_
_entity.id
_entity.type
_entity.pdbx_description
1 polymer ?
#
loop_
_entity_poly.entity_id
_entity_poly.type
_entity_poly.pdbx_seq_one_letter_code
_entity_poly.pdbx_strand_id
1 'polypeptide(L)'
;MHTQMSERLDATFLALADPTRRAILSRLARGEASVTELAEPFAISQPAISKHLKILERAGLITVGQDAQRRPRRFEGKPLAEASAWLERYR
;
A
#
# COMPACT_ATOMS: atom_id res chain seq x y z
N MET A 1 19.49 -7.67 14.99
CA MET A 1 19.36 -8.80 14.05
C MET A 1 18.06 -8.68 13.27
N HIS A 2 18.13 -8.78 11.96
CA HIS A 2 16.95 -8.64 11.11
C HIS A 2 16.30 -10.00 10.89
N THR A 3 15.01 -10.07 11.11
CA THR A 3 14.19 -11.23 10.78
C THR A 3 13.25 -10.85 9.64
N GLN A 4 12.63 -11.84 9.01
CA GLN A 4 11.61 -11.55 7.99
C GLN A 4 10.49 -10.70 8.54
N MET A 5 10.04 -10.97 9.77
CA MET A 5 9.00 -10.18 10.42
C MET A 5 9.45 -8.73 10.58
N SER A 6 10.69 -8.51 11.03
CA SER A 6 11.24 -7.17 11.21
C SER A 6 11.31 -6.42 9.89
N GLU A 7 11.76 -7.08 8.83
CA GLU A 7 11.84 -6.47 7.50
C GLU A 7 10.45 -6.12 6.96
N ARG A 8 9.47 -6.98 7.18
CA ARG A 8 8.09 -6.71 6.76
C ARG A 8 7.50 -5.52 7.52
N LEU A 9 7.77 -5.44 8.83
CA LEU A 9 7.31 -4.30 9.62
C LEU A 9 7.95 -3.00 9.15
N ASP A 10 9.25 -3.02 8.86
CA ASP A 10 9.95 -1.85 8.34
C ASP A 10 9.30 -1.35 7.05
N ALA A 11 9.03 -2.27 6.12
CA ALA A 11 8.43 -1.92 4.84
C ALA A 11 7.01 -1.36 5.03
N THR A 12 6.23 -1.96 5.93
CA THR A 12 4.88 -1.50 6.23
C THR A 12 4.90 -0.08 6.80
N PHE A 13 5.73 0.17 7.81
CA PHE A 13 5.79 1.49 8.42
C PHE A 13 6.34 2.54 7.47
N LEU A 14 7.32 2.19 6.64
CA LEU A 14 7.81 3.10 5.62
C LEU A 14 6.67 3.48 4.65
N ALA A 15 5.92 2.49 4.18
CA ALA A 15 4.81 2.75 3.28
C ALA A 15 3.75 3.64 3.93
N LEU A 16 3.48 3.46 5.22
CA LEU A 16 2.47 4.24 5.93
C LEU A 16 2.96 5.62 6.34
N ALA A 17 4.23 5.93 6.18
CA ALA A 17 4.82 7.19 6.62
C ALA A 17 4.52 8.37 5.71
N ASP A 18 3.70 8.19 4.70
CA ASP A 18 3.36 9.23 3.73
C ASP A 18 1.84 9.40 3.63
N PRO A 19 1.31 10.64 3.70
CA PRO A 19 -0.14 10.84 3.68
C PRO A 19 -0.80 10.44 2.36
N THR A 20 -0.11 10.61 1.23
CA THR A 20 -0.66 10.19 -0.06
C THR A 20 -0.81 8.67 -0.10
N ARG A 21 0.20 7.95 0.38
CA ARG A 21 0.11 6.50 0.41
C ARG A 21 -1.00 6.01 1.34
N ARG A 22 -1.19 6.65 2.49
CA ARG A 22 -2.30 6.30 3.39
C ARG A 22 -3.65 6.55 2.71
N ALA A 23 -3.77 7.65 1.96
CA ALA A 23 -5.01 7.96 1.22
C ALA A 23 -5.28 6.94 0.12
N ILE A 24 -4.23 6.51 -0.59
CA ILE A 24 -4.35 5.46 -1.61
C ILE A 24 -4.87 4.16 -0.97
N LEU A 25 -4.30 3.77 0.16
CA LEU A 25 -4.76 2.56 0.85
C LEU A 25 -6.21 2.67 1.29
N SER A 26 -6.60 3.82 1.81
CA SER A 26 -8.00 4.06 2.22
C SER A 26 -8.94 3.90 1.03
N ARG A 27 -8.53 4.41 -0.13
CA ARG A 27 -9.34 4.26 -1.35
C ARG A 27 -9.45 2.79 -1.76
N LEU A 28 -8.33 2.07 -1.74
CA LEU A 28 -8.30 0.66 -2.16
C LEU A 28 -9.02 -0.26 -1.17
N ALA A 29 -9.11 0.13 0.09
CA ALA A 29 -9.88 -0.64 1.08
C ALA A 29 -11.37 -0.67 0.72
N ARG A 30 -11.85 0.25 -0.11
CA ARG A 30 -13.24 0.29 -0.57
C ARG A 30 -13.47 -0.46 -1.88
N GLY A 31 -12.39 -0.92 -2.52
CA GLY A 31 -12.48 -1.67 -3.76
C GLY A 31 -11.29 -1.40 -4.65
N GLU A 32 -11.03 -2.32 -5.57
CA GLU A 32 -9.89 -2.17 -6.49
C GLU A 32 -10.02 -0.93 -7.36
N ALA A 33 -8.89 -0.45 -7.87
CA ALA A 33 -8.87 0.73 -8.73
C ALA A 33 -7.65 0.67 -9.65
N SER A 34 -7.79 1.30 -10.82
CA SER A 34 -6.68 1.47 -11.76
C SER A 34 -5.77 2.61 -11.31
N VAL A 35 -4.58 2.68 -11.90
CA VAL A 35 -3.64 3.79 -11.62
C VAL A 35 -4.29 5.13 -11.95
N THR A 36 -5.00 5.22 -13.07
CA THR A 36 -5.68 6.45 -13.46
C THR A 36 -6.71 6.87 -12.43
N GLU A 37 -7.53 5.92 -11.97
CA GLU A 37 -8.52 6.21 -10.93
C GLU A 37 -7.87 6.67 -9.63
N LEU A 38 -6.73 6.08 -9.29
CA LEU A 38 -6.03 6.44 -8.06
C LEU A 38 -5.37 7.81 -8.16
N ALA A 39 -4.88 8.19 -9.34
CA ALA A 39 -4.22 9.48 -9.53
C ALA A 39 -5.19 10.65 -9.53
N GLU A 40 -6.43 10.42 -9.94
CA GLU A 40 -7.40 11.48 -10.19
C GLU A 40 -7.65 12.42 -8.99
N PRO A 41 -7.88 11.89 -7.76
CA PRO A 41 -8.13 12.78 -6.62
C PRO A 41 -6.90 13.53 -6.11
N PHE A 42 -5.71 13.17 -6.58
CA PHE A 42 -4.47 13.83 -6.16
C PHE A 42 -3.97 14.71 -7.29
N ALA A 43 -3.55 15.92 -6.98
CA ALA A 43 -3.02 16.83 -8.00
C ALA A 43 -1.55 16.50 -8.30
N ILE A 44 -1.27 15.22 -8.60
CA ILE A 44 0.08 14.75 -8.92
C ILE A 44 0.06 13.88 -10.18
N SER A 45 1.20 13.75 -10.82
CA SER A 45 1.32 13.02 -12.07
C SER A 45 1.19 11.51 -11.87
N GLN A 46 0.86 10.77 -12.94
CA GLN A 46 0.85 9.32 -12.89
C GLN A 46 2.22 8.72 -12.53
N PRO A 47 3.35 9.25 -13.02
CA PRO A 47 4.65 8.75 -12.54
C PRO A 47 4.84 8.89 -11.02
N ALA A 48 4.35 9.97 -10.42
CA ALA A 48 4.44 10.14 -8.97
C ALA A 48 3.56 9.12 -8.24
N ILE A 49 2.33 8.91 -8.72
CA ILE A 49 1.45 7.87 -8.18
C ILE A 49 2.10 6.49 -8.31
N SER A 50 2.72 6.22 -9.45
CA SER A 50 3.37 4.91 -9.67
C SER A 50 4.49 4.65 -8.68
N LYS A 51 5.24 5.69 -8.28
CA LYS A 51 6.27 5.54 -7.25
C LYS A 51 5.66 5.16 -5.90
N HIS A 52 4.56 5.82 -5.53
CA HIS A 52 3.84 5.49 -4.29
C HIS A 52 3.31 4.06 -4.33
N LEU A 53 2.77 3.64 -5.47
CA LEU A 53 2.24 2.30 -5.63
C LEU A 53 3.32 1.24 -5.51
N LYS A 54 4.53 1.51 -6.02
CA LYS A 54 5.64 0.57 -5.90
C LYS A 54 6.04 0.36 -4.44
N ILE A 55 6.06 1.42 -3.65
CA ILE A 55 6.39 1.31 -2.23
C ILE A 55 5.33 0.47 -1.50
N LEU A 56 4.06 0.72 -1.80
CA LEU A 56 2.96 -0.05 -1.21
C LEU A 56 3.01 -1.52 -1.65
N GLU A 57 3.33 -1.78 -2.90
CA GLU A 57 3.42 -3.12 -3.44
C GLU A 57 4.58 -3.90 -2.81
N ARG A 58 5.74 -3.26 -2.66
CA ARG A 58 6.90 -3.89 -2.00
C ARG A 58 6.62 -4.24 -0.55
N ALA A 59 5.77 -3.46 0.11
CA ALA A 59 5.36 -3.75 1.48
C ALA A 59 4.29 -4.84 1.55
N GLY A 60 3.79 -5.31 0.41
CA GLY A 60 2.73 -6.31 0.37
C GLY A 60 1.36 -5.76 0.74
N LEU A 61 1.20 -4.43 0.80
CA LEU A 61 -0.06 -3.79 1.16
C LEU A 61 -1.05 -3.73 0.01
N ILE A 62 -0.55 -3.87 -1.21
CA ILE A 62 -1.39 -3.95 -2.41
C ILE A 62 -0.84 -5.01 -3.35
N THR A 63 -1.71 -5.53 -4.20
CA THR A 63 -1.34 -6.44 -5.28
C THR A 63 -1.85 -5.90 -6.59
N VAL A 64 -1.30 -6.41 -7.70
CA VAL A 64 -1.73 -6.02 -9.04
C VAL A 64 -2.60 -7.14 -9.60
N GLY A 65 -3.79 -6.80 -10.06
CA GLY A 65 -4.71 -7.77 -10.64
C GLY A 65 -4.26 -8.28 -12.00
N GLN A 66 -4.92 -9.34 -12.46
CA GLN A 66 -4.54 -10.08 -13.66
C GLN A 66 -5.09 -9.49 -14.95
N ASP A 67 -5.93 -8.45 -14.88
CA ASP A 67 -6.46 -7.80 -16.06
C ASP A 67 -5.31 -7.12 -16.81
N ALA A 68 -4.95 -7.65 -17.97
CA ALA A 68 -3.77 -7.21 -18.71
C ALA A 68 -3.85 -5.75 -19.16
N GLN A 69 -5.05 -5.22 -19.35
CA GLN A 69 -5.22 -3.84 -19.83
C GLN A 69 -5.31 -2.83 -18.70
N ARG A 70 -6.08 -3.15 -17.68
CA ARG A 70 -6.33 -2.22 -16.57
C ARG A 70 -5.34 -2.36 -15.45
N ARG A 71 -4.85 -3.58 -15.22
CA ARG A 71 -3.94 -3.90 -14.12
C ARG A 71 -4.38 -3.22 -12.82
N PRO A 72 -5.60 -3.53 -12.32
CA PRO A 72 -6.12 -2.87 -11.14
C PRO A 72 -5.29 -3.20 -9.91
N ARG A 73 -5.23 -2.27 -8.98
CA ARG A 73 -4.57 -2.46 -7.68
C ARG A 73 -5.62 -2.89 -6.68
N ARG A 74 -5.23 -3.82 -5.81
CA ARG A 74 -6.11 -4.39 -4.78
C ARG A 74 -5.47 -4.25 -3.42
N PHE A 75 -6.28 -3.93 -2.44
CA PHE A 75 -5.85 -3.84 -1.05
C PHE A 75 -5.53 -5.22 -0.48
N GLU A 76 -4.42 -5.32 0.26
CA GLU A 76 -4.04 -6.51 0.99
C GLU A 76 -3.84 -6.15 2.46
N GLY A 77 -4.69 -6.68 3.33
CA GLY A 77 -4.70 -6.29 4.74
C GLY A 77 -3.71 -7.02 5.64
N LYS A 78 -3.08 -8.08 5.15
CA LYS A 78 -2.22 -8.91 6.01
C LYS A 78 -1.07 -8.14 6.66
N PRO A 79 -0.31 -7.30 5.94
CA PRO A 79 0.76 -6.54 6.59
C PRO A 79 0.25 -5.57 7.65
N LEU A 80 -0.95 -5.00 7.45
CA LEU A 80 -1.54 -4.12 8.47
C LEU A 80 -1.93 -4.91 9.71
N ALA A 81 -2.44 -6.12 9.55
CA ALA A 81 -2.76 -6.99 10.69
C ALA A 81 -1.51 -7.33 11.48
N GLU A 82 -0.39 -7.61 10.79
CA GLU A 82 0.89 -7.87 11.47
C GLU A 82 1.36 -6.64 12.24
N ALA A 83 1.28 -5.45 11.64
CA ALA A 83 1.68 -4.21 12.30
C ALA A 83 0.78 -3.92 13.50
N SER A 84 -0.53 -4.13 13.35
CA SER A 84 -1.49 -3.93 14.43
C SER A 84 -1.18 -4.86 15.61
N ALA A 85 -0.90 -6.13 15.34
CA ALA A 85 -0.56 -7.08 16.39
C ALA A 85 0.71 -6.67 17.13
N TRP A 86 1.71 -6.16 16.41
CA TRP A 86 2.93 -5.66 17.02
C TRP A 86 2.66 -4.46 17.92
N LEU A 87 1.84 -3.52 17.43
CA LEU A 87 1.49 -2.32 18.20
C LEU A 87 0.69 -2.65 19.46
N GLU A 88 -0.16 -3.68 19.43
CA GLU A 88 -0.96 -4.09 20.58
C GLU A 88 -0.10 -4.47 21.78
N ARG A 89 1.15 -4.88 21.55
CA ARG A 89 2.08 -5.24 22.63
C ARG A 89 2.46 -4.06 23.51
N TYR A 90 2.19 -2.84 23.04
CA TYR A 90 2.60 -1.61 23.72
C TYR A 90 1.41 -0.76 24.18
N ARG A 91 0.28 -1.37 24.24
CA ARG A 91 -0.92 -0.66 24.66
C ARG A 91 -1.16 -0.72 26.16
#